data_f36f0df5fb5348b27fedf4ee5617c268
#
_entry.id   f36f0df5fb5348b27fedf4ee5617c268
#
_cell.length_a   1.000
_cell.length_b   1.000
_cell.length_c   1.000
_cell.angle_alpha   90.00
_cell.angle_beta   90.00
_cell.angle_gamma   90.00
#
_symmetry.space_group_name_H-M   'P 1'
#
loop_
_entity.id
_entity.type
_entity.pdbx_description
1 polymer ?
#
loop_
_entity_poly.entity_id
_entity_poly.type
_entity_poly.pdbx_seq_one_letter_code
_entity_poly.pdbx_strand_id
1 'polypeptide(L)'
;MSAAPQSHAKIDRMPNATWGDQSLTESARMEAFGRLACGVAHDFNNLLTGIMLYCDLLIAGLENNCPLRSHAEEIRVAGLDGAALIQRLLTGARPQLVEAHVLSENAVIIGSKNFMAQMLGEKIELVTTLADDLGYVSMDPAQVRQILFNLVLNARDAMPQGGRVTLETRNSTNWLPAPGDIRRHRARCIQFTVTDTGHGMDAETRSHLFEPFFTTKSSGRGNGLGLATVNTIVKQHGGLLQVESKQGSGTRVTVCLPRVASNAHHC
;
A
#
# COMPACT_ATOMS: atom_id res chain seq x y z
N MET A 1 -76.49 -19.06 -32.25
CA MET A 1 -75.41 -19.06 -33.24
C MET A 1 -74.86 -17.68 -33.30
N SER A 2 -73.74 -17.41 -32.70
CA SER A 2 -72.86 -16.34 -33.08
C SER A 2 -71.56 -16.49 -32.29
N ALA A 3 -70.51 -16.65 -33.02
CA ALA A 3 -69.17 -16.86 -32.50
C ALA A 3 -68.54 -15.53 -32.05
N ALA A 4 -67.93 -15.51 -30.90
CA ALA A 4 -67.10 -14.38 -30.41
C ALA A 4 -65.66 -14.56 -30.95
N PRO A 5 -64.97 -13.48 -31.38
CA PRO A 5 -63.56 -13.57 -31.77
C PRO A 5 -62.65 -13.46 -30.54
N GLN A 6 -61.67 -14.38 -30.52
CA GLN A 6 -60.56 -14.39 -29.57
C GLN A 6 -59.58 -13.26 -29.92
N SER A 7 -59.38 -12.31 -28.99
CA SER A 7 -58.36 -11.28 -29.06
C SER A 7 -57.05 -11.84 -28.51
N HIS A 8 -56.04 -12.06 -29.37
CA HIS A 8 -54.68 -12.31 -28.99
C HIS A 8 -54.02 -11.01 -28.46
N ALA A 9 -53.81 -10.94 -27.16
CA ALA A 9 -52.98 -9.90 -26.58
C ALA A 9 -51.52 -10.13 -26.96
N LYS A 10 -50.96 -9.20 -27.72
CA LYS A 10 -49.56 -9.10 -28.08
C LYS A 10 -48.77 -8.68 -26.82
N ILE A 11 -47.98 -9.59 -26.29
CA ILE A 11 -47.06 -9.28 -25.21
C ILE A 11 -45.89 -8.49 -25.85
N ASP A 12 -45.88 -7.16 -25.66
CA ASP A 12 -44.74 -6.33 -26.00
C ASP A 12 -43.55 -6.73 -25.10
N ARG A 13 -42.54 -7.26 -25.75
CA ARG A 13 -41.22 -7.48 -25.14
C ARG A 13 -40.64 -6.09 -24.83
N MET A 14 -40.52 -5.76 -23.55
CA MET A 14 -39.69 -4.65 -23.09
C MET A 14 -38.23 -4.88 -23.57
N PRO A 15 -37.57 -3.84 -24.10
CA PRO A 15 -36.15 -3.97 -24.48
C PRO A 15 -35.31 -4.20 -23.22
N ASN A 16 -34.43 -5.19 -23.28
CA ASN A 16 -33.41 -5.45 -22.28
C ASN A 16 -32.60 -4.17 -22.04
N ALA A 17 -32.82 -3.53 -20.91
CA ALA A 17 -32.03 -2.38 -20.48
C ALA A 17 -30.56 -2.82 -20.31
N THR A 18 -29.73 -2.18 -21.05
CA THR A 18 -28.31 -2.23 -21.20
C THR A 18 -27.57 -2.05 -19.87
N TRP A 19 -27.27 -3.12 -19.16
CA TRP A 19 -26.34 -3.13 -18.02
C TRP A 19 -24.87 -3.03 -18.47
N GLY A 20 -24.59 -3.16 -19.78
CA GLY A 20 -23.25 -3.10 -20.36
C GLY A 20 -22.71 -1.69 -20.59
N ASP A 21 -23.57 -0.70 -20.77
CA ASP A 21 -23.13 0.64 -21.20
C ASP A 21 -22.68 1.54 -20.02
N GLN A 22 -23.18 1.27 -18.80
CA GLN A 22 -22.78 2.05 -17.62
C GLN A 22 -21.40 1.62 -17.10
N SER A 23 -21.06 0.35 -17.19
CA SER A 23 -19.74 -0.15 -16.75
C SER A 23 -18.59 0.30 -17.66
N LEU A 24 -18.85 0.44 -18.97
CA LEU A 24 -17.87 0.95 -19.95
C LEU A 24 -17.60 2.45 -19.77
N THR A 25 -18.63 3.23 -19.43
CA THR A 25 -18.46 4.67 -19.17
C THR A 25 -17.77 4.95 -17.84
N GLU A 26 -17.98 4.12 -16.83
CA GLU A 26 -17.32 4.24 -15.51
C GLU A 26 -15.85 3.84 -15.60
N SER A 27 -15.53 2.78 -16.34
CA SER A 27 -14.14 2.36 -16.64
C SER A 27 -13.38 3.44 -17.44
N ALA A 28 -13.99 4.02 -18.45
CA ALA A 28 -13.39 5.10 -19.25
C ALA A 28 -13.17 6.39 -18.44
N ARG A 29 -14.09 6.72 -17.52
CA ARG A 29 -13.92 7.84 -16.58
C ARG A 29 -12.78 7.59 -15.59
N MET A 30 -12.67 6.38 -15.04
CA MET A 30 -11.60 6.01 -14.13
C MET A 30 -10.22 6.03 -14.82
N GLU A 31 -10.18 5.60 -16.09
CA GLU A 31 -8.96 5.64 -16.90
C GLU A 31 -8.52 7.07 -17.24
N ALA A 32 -9.46 7.96 -17.56
CA ALA A 32 -9.20 9.38 -17.78
C ALA A 32 -8.72 10.07 -16.50
N PHE A 33 -9.37 9.77 -15.36
CA PHE A 33 -8.96 10.26 -14.04
C PHE A 33 -7.56 9.76 -13.67
N GLY A 34 -7.25 8.47 -13.94
CA GLY A 34 -5.91 7.90 -13.72
C GLY A 34 -4.80 8.59 -14.51
N ARG A 35 -5.07 8.93 -15.80
CA ARG A 35 -4.11 9.68 -16.63
C ARG A 35 -3.87 11.09 -16.13
N LEU A 36 -4.93 11.81 -15.76
CA LEU A 36 -4.81 13.16 -15.18
C LEU A 36 -4.09 13.14 -13.83
N ALA A 37 -4.44 12.21 -12.94
CA ALA A 37 -3.77 12.05 -11.66
C ALA A 37 -2.28 11.76 -11.82
N CYS A 38 -1.89 10.98 -12.83
CA CYS A 38 -0.50 10.65 -13.12
C CYS A 38 0.31 11.85 -13.59
N GLY A 39 -0.25 12.69 -14.48
CA GLY A 39 0.38 13.94 -14.93
C GLY A 39 0.56 14.94 -13.79
N VAL A 40 -0.51 15.17 -13.03
CA VAL A 40 -0.49 16.08 -11.87
C VAL A 40 0.51 15.59 -10.83
N ALA A 41 0.56 14.29 -10.54
CA ALA A 41 1.50 13.76 -9.55
C ALA A 41 2.96 13.83 -10.00
N HIS A 42 3.25 13.66 -11.30
CA HIS A 42 4.58 13.89 -11.85
C HIS A 42 5.03 15.33 -11.62
N ASP A 43 4.16 16.32 -11.89
CA ASP A 43 4.49 17.73 -11.72
C ASP A 43 4.68 18.09 -10.24
N PHE A 44 3.84 17.56 -9.35
CA PHE A 44 4.04 17.70 -7.91
C PHE A 44 5.34 17.08 -7.40
N ASN A 45 5.70 15.88 -7.87
CA ASN A 45 6.97 15.24 -7.50
C ASN A 45 8.17 16.07 -7.96
N ASN A 46 8.10 16.71 -9.13
CA ASN A 46 9.15 17.61 -9.61
C ASN A 46 9.29 18.85 -8.72
N LEU A 47 8.16 19.45 -8.30
CA LEU A 47 8.17 20.60 -7.38
C LEU A 47 8.73 20.22 -6.00
N LEU A 48 8.30 19.08 -5.44
CA LEU A 48 8.80 18.60 -4.15
C LEU A 48 10.29 18.25 -4.21
N THR A 49 10.76 17.66 -5.30
CA THR A 49 12.20 17.40 -5.51
C THR A 49 13.01 18.70 -5.49
N GLY A 50 12.51 19.74 -6.17
CA GLY A 50 13.15 21.08 -6.13
C GLY A 50 13.16 21.67 -4.72
N ILE A 51 12.04 21.60 -4.00
CA ILE A 51 11.95 22.11 -2.61
C ILE A 51 12.93 21.36 -1.70
N MET A 52 12.97 20.03 -1.77
CA MET A 52 13.89 19.21 -0.96
C MET A 52 15.35 19.52 -1.27
N LEU A 53 15.71 19.73 -2.55
CA LEU A 53 17.06 20.14 -2.94
C LEU A 53 17.46 21.46 -2.31
N TYR A 54 16.56 22.46 -2.31
CA TYR A 54 16.84 23.74 -1.66
C TYR A 54 16.96 23.59 -0.14
N CYS A 55 16.15 22.75 0.49
CA CYS A 55 16.29 22.45 1.91
C CYS A 55 17.64 21.80 2.22
N ASP A 56 18.09 20.83 1.42
CA ASP A 56 19.40 20.18 1.59
C ASP A 56 20.56 21.17 1.44
N LEU A 57 20.47 22.10 0.47
CA LEU A 57 21.46 23.18 0.31
C LEU A 57 21.48 24.14 1.51
N LEU A 58 20.31 24.52 2.04
CA LEU A 58 20.21 25.34 3.24
C LEU A 58 20.79 24.63 4.46
N ILE A 59 20.43 23.36 4.67
CA ILE A 59 20.92 22.53 5.78
C ILE A 59 22.44 22.37 5.71
N ALA A 60 23.01 22.20 4.50
CA ALA A 60 24.46 22.09 4.30
C ALA A 60 25.20 23.40 4.54
N GLY A 61 24.57 24.57 4.30
CA GLY A 61 25.17 25.89 4.44
C GLY A 61 24.97 26.57 5.81
N LEU A 62 24.08 26.04 6.66
CA LEU A 62 23.76 26.61 7.95
C LEU A 62 24.51 25.91 9.10
N GLU A 63 24.93 26.66 10.08
CA GLU A 63 25.54 26.13 11.32
C GLU A 63 24.52 25.26 12.10
N ASN A 64 25.01 24.28 12.86
CA ASN A 64 24.16 23.31 13.56
C ASN A 64 23.22 23.93 14.62
N ASN A 65 23.55 25.07 15.19
CA ASN A 65 22.77 25.80 16.18
C ASN A 65 21.95 26.96 15.58
N CYS A 66 21.91 27.10 14.26
CA CYS A 66 21.08 28.10 13.59
C CYS A 66 19.59 27.74 13.63
N PRO A 67 18.68 28.59 14.12
CA PRO A 67 17.24 28.29 14.14
C PRO A 67 16.65 28.05 12.75
N LEU A 68 17.22 28.66 11.69
CA LEU A 68 16.78 28.44 10.31
C LEU A 68 17.08 27.04 9.81
N ARG A 69 18.05 26.34 10.38
CA ARG A 69 18.35 24.96 10.05
C ARG A 69 17.21 24.02 10.45
N SER A 70 16.63 24.16 11.64
CA SER A 70 15.48 23.37 12.08
C SER A 70 14.27 23.61 11.18
N HIS A 71 14.04 24.85 10.74
CA HIS A 71 12.95 25.15 9.81
C HIS A 71 13.17 24.48 8.43
N ALA A 72 14.40 24.47 7.91
CA ALA A 72 14.72 23.78 6.67
C ALA A 72 14.53 22.26 6.79
N GLU A 73 14.88 21.67 7.94
CA GLU A 73 14.64 20.25 8.25
C GLU A 73 13.14 19.94 8.33
N GLU A 74 12.34 20.80 8.97
CA GLU A 74 10.87 20.67 9.02
C GLU A 74 10.23 20.75 7.63
N ILE A 75 10.66 21.69 6.78
CA ILE A 75 10.17 21.82 5.40
C ILE A 75 10.56 20.57 4.59
N ARG A 76 11.76 20.04 4.77
CA ARG A 76 12.21 18.80 4.12
C ARG A 76 11.34 17.62 4.52
N VAL A 77 11.02 17.47 5.80
CA VAL A 77 10.12 16.42 6.32
C VAL A 77 8.73 16.57 5.72
N ALA A 78 8.17 17.79 5.70
CA ALA A 78 6.88 18.06 5.06
C ALA A 78 6.88 17.73 3.56
N GLY A 79 8.00 17.97 2.86
CA GLY A 79 8.19 17.60 1.46
C GLY A 79 8.15 16.08 1.25
N LEU A 80 8.81 15.31 2.11
CA LEU A 80 8.78 13.84 2.10
C LEU A 80 7.36 13.29 2.37
N ASP A 81 6.66 13.87 3.35
CA ASP A 81 5.26 13.50 3.65
C ASP A 81 4.33 13.82 2.46
N GLY A 82 4.54 14.96 1.79
CA GLY A 82 3.84 15.34 0.56
C GLY A 82 4.07 14.35 -0.57
N ALA A 83 5.32 13.95 -0.82
CA ALA A 83 5.66 12.94 -1.82
C ALA A 83 5.01 11.58 -1.52
N ALA A 84 5.00 11.16 -0.25
CA ALA A 84 4.31 9.95 0.18
C ALA A 84 2.79 10.03 -0.05
N LEU A 85 2.17 11.20 0.16
CA LEU A 85 0.75 11.43 -0.08
C LEU A 85 0.40 11.32 -1.58
N ILE A 86 1.23 11.91 -2.45
CA ILE A 86 1.07 11.85 -3.90
C ILE A 86 1.20 10.40 -4.39
N GLN A 87 2.15 9.64 -3.88
CA GLN A 87 2.27 8.23 -4.20
C GLN A 87 1.02 7.43 -3.80
N ARG A 88 0.40 7.76 -2.67
CA ARG A 88 -0.87 7.16 -2.23
C ARG A 88 -2.04 7.50 -3.16
N LEU A 89 -2.13 8.75 -3.64
CA LEU A 89 -3.16 9.19 -4.59
C LEU A 89 -3.01 8.48 -5.95
N LEU A 90 -1.77 8.33 -6.45
CA LEU A 90 -1.47 7.62 -7.70
C LEU A 90 -1.90 6.15 -7.66
N THR A 91 -1.77 5.50 -6.53
CA THR A 91 -2.10 4.08 -6.41
C THR A 91 -3.60 3.82 -6.39
N GLY A 92 -4.41 4.78 -5.92
CA GLY A 92 -5.87 4.69 -6.00
C GLY A 92 -6.42 4.94 -7.41
N ALA A 93 -5.62 5.57 -8.30
CA ALA A 93 -6.08 6.06 -9.60
C ALA A 93 -5.63 5.24 -10.82
N ARG A 94 -4.75 4.24 -10.65
CA ARG A 94 -4.28 3.40 -11.75
C ARG A 94 -4.93 2.02 -11.74
N PRO A 95 -5.60 1.61 -12.84
CA PRO A 95 -5.52 0.24 -13.30
C PRO A 95 -4.11 0.09 -13.89
N GLN A 96 -3.13 -0.28 -13.07
CA GLN A 96 -1.81 -0.61 -13.55
C GLN A 96 -1.92 -1.81 -14.48
N LEU A 97 -1.40 -1.68 -15.72
CA LEU A 97 -0.76 -2.80 -16.40
C LEU A 97 0.41 -3.21 -15.47
N VAL A 98 0.11 -4.13 -14.56
CA VAL A 98 1.09 -4.65 -13.60
C VAL A 98 2.04 -5.51 -14.41
N GLU A 99 3.21 -4.97 -14.77
CA GLU A 99 4.32 -5.81 -15.20
C GLU A 99 4.80 -6.58 -13.95
N ALA A 100 4.17 -7.72 -13.74
CA ALA A 100 4.54 -8.61 -12.67
C ALA A 100 5.89 -9.26 -13.00
N HIS A 101 6.92 -8.82 -12.31
CA HIS A 101 8.25 -9.41 -12.40
C HIS A 101 8.46 -10.44 -11.29
N VAL A 102 9.16 -11.52 -11.61
CA VAL A 102 9.68 -12.44 -10.59
C VAL A 102 10.81 -11.71 -9.85
N LEU A 103 10.61 -11.37 -8.60
CA LEU A 103 11.54 -10.57 -7.82
C LEU A 103 11.84 -11.20 -6.45
N SER A 104 13.00 -10.86 -5.90
CA SER A 104 13.35 -11.10 -4.52
C SER A 104 12.90 -9.93 -3.66
N GLU A 105 12.03 -10.18 -2.68
CA GLU A 105 11.60 -9.14 -1.73
C GLU A 105 12.78 -8.58 -0.92
N ASN A 106 13.75 -9.42 -0.56
CA ASN A 106 14.94 -8.96 0.15
C ASN A 106 15.69 -7.87 -0.63
N ALA A 107 15.80 -7.99 -1.97
CA ALA A 107 16.44 -6.96 -2.79
C ALA A 107 15.70 -5.62 -2.70
N VAL A 108 14.37 -5.64 -2.71
CA VAL A 108 13.55 -4.42 -2.57
C VAL A 108 13.68 -3.82 -1.17
N ILE A 109 13.66 -4.67 -0.13
CA ILE A 109 13.83 -4.25 1.26
C ILE A 109 15.19 -3.59 1.48
N ILE A 110 16.28 -4.26 1.02
CA ILE A 110 17.65 -3.73 1.14
C ILE A 110 17.78 -2.40 0.41
N GLY A 111 17.29 -2.32 -0.83
CA GLY A 111 17.32 -1.08 -1.63
C GLY A 111 16.49 0.07 -1.01
N SER A 112 15.51 -0.25 -0.16
CA SER A 112 14.64 0.73 0.48
C SER A 112 15.04 1.07 1.92
N LYS A 113 16.03 0.38 2.49
CA LYS A 113 16.38 0.45 3.93
C LYS A 113 16.73 1.87 4.38
N ASN A 114 17.60 2.56 3.64
CA ASN A 114 18.01 3.91 3.99
C ASN A 114 16.84 4.89 3.97
N PHE A 115 15.95 4.76 2.99
CA PHE A 115 14.76 5.59 2.89
C PHE A 115 13.78 5.31 4.05
N MET A 116 13.54 4.03 4.38
CA MET A 116 12.72 3.67 5.54
C MET A 116 13.31 4.22 6.85
N ALA A 117 14.63 4.15 7.04
CA ALA A 117 15.28 4.72 8.21
C ALA A 117 15.10 6.26 8.31
N GLN A 118 15.19 6.96 7.17
CA GLN A 118 14.90 8.40 7.14
C GLN A 118 13.44 8.71 7.49
N MET A 119 12.48 7.91 7.00
CA MET A 119 11.06 8.07 7.31
C MET A 119 10.76 7.87 8.80
N LEU A 120 11.48 6.98 9.48
CA LEU A 120 11.33 6.71 10.92
C LEU A 120 11.94 7.80 11.78
N GLY A 121 12.98 8.49 11.29
CA GLY A 121 13.73 9.50 12.04
C GLY A 121 14.64 8.89 13.11
N GLU A 122 15.37 9.73 13.82
CA GLU A 122 16.43 9.31 14.76
C GLU A 122 15.95 8.60 16.03
N LYS A 123 14.68 8.79 16.40
CA LYS A 123 14.11 8.23 17.64
C LYS A 123 13.65 6.78 17.51
N ILE A 124 13.58 6.24 16.28
CA ILE A 124 13.06 4.90 16.01
C ILE A 124 14.14 4.06 15.33
N GLU A 125 14.54 2.99 15.99
CA GLU A 125 15.51 2.03 15.45
C GLU A 125 14.86 1.12 14.40
N LEU A 126 15.46 0.98 13.21
CA LEU A 126 15.08 0.01 12.19
C LEU A 126 15.99 -1.22 12.24
N VAL A 127 15.44 -2.34 12.66
CA VAL A 127 16.11 -3.64 12.67
C VAL A 127 15.60 -4.49 11.50
N THR A 128 16.51 -5.12 10.76
CA THR A 128 16.14 -6.01 9.63
C THR A 128 16.76 -7.39 9.84
N THR A 129 15.91 -8.44 9.79
CA THR A 129 16.31 -9.86 9.88
C THR A 129 15.76 -10.55 8.63
N LEU A 130 16.59 -10.71 7.61
CA LEU A 130 16.19 -11.23 6.31
C LEU A 130 16.69 -12.66 6.15
N ALA A 131 15.83 -13.57 5.66
CA ALA A 131 16.22 -14.95 5.36
C ALA A 131 17.13 -14.99 4.14
N ASP A 132 18.26 -15.68 4.21
CA ASP A 132 19.25 -15.76 3.13
C ASP A 132 18.72 -16.50 1.89
N ASP A 133 17.86 -17.51 2.09
CA ASP A 133 17.29 -18.37 1.07
C ASP A 133 15.84 -18.00 0.68
N LEU A 134 15.46 -16.74 0.86
CA LEU A 134 14.10 -16.29 0.56
C LEU A 134 13.76 -16.59 -0.91
N GLY A 135 12.57 -17.16 -1.13
CA GLY A 135 12.07 -17.44 -2.48
C GLY A 135 11.73 -16.17 -3.27
N TYR A 136 10.95 -16.34 -4.33
CA TYR A 136 10.57 -15.24 -5.24
C TYR A 136 9.05 -15.06 -5.24
N VAL A 137 8.61 -13.83 -5.49
CA VAL A 137 7.21 -13.46 -5.73
C VAL A 137 7.04 -12.89 -7.14
N SER A 138 5.82 -12.96 -7.67
CA SER A 138 5.45 -12.31 -8.93
C SER A 138 4.71 -11.02 -8.60
N MET A 139 5.41 -9.88 -8.66
CA MET A 139 4.88 -8.60 -8.21
C MET A 139 5.68 -7.44 -8.81
N ASP A 140 5.09 -6.25 -8.86
CA ASP A 140 5.82 -5.01 -9.18
C ASP A 140 6.64 -4.57 -7.95
N PRO A 141 7.95 -4.30 -8.11
CA PRO A 141 8.78 -3.75 -7.03
C PRO A 141 8.22 -2.47 -6.39
N ALA A 142 7.48 -1.65 -7.15
CA ALA A 142 6.84 -0.45 -6.63
C ALA A 142 5.72 -0.79 -5.65
N GLN A 143 4.96 -1.86 -5.89
CA GLN A 143 3.91 -2.33 -4.99
C GLN A 143 4.49 -2.90 -3.69
N VAL A 144 5.62 -3.63 -3.76
CA VAL A 144 6.33 -4.10 -2.56
C VAL A 144 6.80 -2.90 -1.73
N ARG A 145 7.45 -1.92 -2.35
CA ARG A 145 7.85 -0.67 -1.66
C ARG A 145 6.67 0.03 -1.03
N GLN A 146 5.54 0.09 -1.72
CA GLN A 146 4.34 0.72 -1.20
C GLN A 146 3.79 0.02 0.04
N ILE A 147 3.76 -1.32 0.06
CA ILE A 147 3.38 -2.07 1.26
C ILE A 147 4.33 -1.71 2.40
N LEU A 148 5.66 -1.80 2.17
CA LEU A 148 6.68 -1.49 3.18
C LEU A 148 6.52 -0.10 3.75
N PHE A 149 6.39 0.93 2.90
CA PHE A 149 6.29 2.32 3.35
C PHE A 149 5.01 2.60 4.13
N ASN A 150 3.88 2.02 3.71
CA ASN A 150 2.63 2.16 4.47
C ASN A 150 2.75 1.52 5.87
N LEU A 151 3.39 0.36 5.99
CA LEU A 151 3.58 -0.32 7.28
C LEU A 151 4.57 0.44 8.17
N VAL A 152 5.69 0.92 7.61
CA VAL A 152 6.71 1.69 8.33
C VAL A 152 6.16 3.03 8.83
N LEU A 153 5.37 3.74 8.00
CA LEU A 153 4.71 4.99 8.42
C LEU A 153 3.70 4.76 9.53
N ASN A 154 2.91 3.67 9.45
CA ASN A 154 1.98 3.33 10.52
C ASN A 154 2.72 3.01 11.84
N ALA A 155 3.82 2.29 11.76
CA ALA A 155 4.67 1.98 12.90
C ALA A 155 5.26 3.27 13.52
N ARG A 156 5.80 4.18 12.70
CA ARG A 156 6.30 5.49 13.16
C ARG A 156 5.24 6.25 13.94
N ASP A 157 4.05 6.35 13.35
CA ASP A 157 2.95 7.12 13.92
C ASP A 157 2.44 6.52 15.25
N ALA A 158 2.62 5.19 15.44
CA ALA A 158 2.31 4.50 16.69
C ALA A 158 3.37 4.71 17.79
N MET A 159 4.54 5.30 17.45
CA MET A 159 5.69 5.47 18.35
C MET A 159 6.14 6.93 18.50
N PRO A 160 5.28 7.85 18.94
CA PRO A 160 5.63 9.30 19.04
C PRO A 160 6.79 9.59 20.01
N GLN A 161 7.06 8.68 20.95
CA GLN A 161 8.16 8.79 21.91
C GLN A 161 9.43 8.07 21.46
N GLY A 162 9.43 7.48 20.25
CA GLY A 162 10.48 6.60 19.77
C GLY A 162 10.19 5.14 20.04
N GLY A 163 11.09 4.27 19.59
CA GLY A 163 10.93 2.82 19.74
C GLY A 163 11.75 2.04 18.72
N ARG A 164 11.22 0.87 18.32
CA ARG A 164 11.87 -0.03 17.37
C ARG A 164 10.86 -0.57 16.36
N VAL A 165 11.27 -0.56 15.09
CA VAL A 165 10.62 -1.30 14.01
C VAL A 165 11.50 -2.46 13.63
N THR A 166 10.96 -3.68 13.67
CA THR A 166 11.64 -4.89 13.21
C THR A 166 10.98 -5.38 11.93
N LEU A 167 11.77 -5.56 10.88
CA LEU A 167 11.35 -6.12 9.60
C LEU A 167 12.01 -7.47 9.42
N GLU A 168 11.20 -8.52 9.28
CA GLU A 168 11.65 -9.91 9.18
C GLU A 168 11.11 -10.54 7.90
N THR A 169 11.92 -11.37 7.22
CA THR A 169 11.48 -12.19 6.08
C THR A 169 11.73 -13.67 6.34
N ARG A 170 10.83 -14.53 5.84
CA ARG A 170 11.02 -15.99 5.90
C ARG A 170 10.22 -16.71 4.82
N ASN A 171 10.67 -17.90 4.46
CA ASN A 171 9.84 -18.86 3.73
C ASN A 171 8.83 -19.50 4.69
N SER A 172 7.60 -19.67 4.24
CA SER A 172 6.53 -20.24 5.06
C SER A 172 5.59 -21.09 4.20
N THR A 173 4.66 -21.78 4.85
CA THR A 173 3.53 -22.45 4.21
C THR A 173 2.28 -22.01 4.93
N ASN A 174 1.35 -21.40 4.20
CA ASN A 174 0.12 -20.86 4.78
C ASN A 174 -1.11 -21.20 3.92
N TRP A 175 -2.29 -20.99 4.48
CA TRP A 175 -3.55 -21.09 3.77
C TRP A 175 -3.81 -19.80 3.02
N LEU A 176 -3.55 -19.81 1.71
CA LEU A 176 -3.76 -18.66 0.83
C LEU A 176 -5.06 -18.80 0.04
N PRO A 177 -5.69 -17.68 -0.39
CA PRO A 177 -6.80 -17.72 -1.34
C PRO A 177 -6.35 -18.37 -2.64
N ALA A 178 -7.19 -19.24 -3.23
CA ALA A 178 -6.93 -19.73 -4.58
C ALA A 178 -7.23 -18.63 -5.61
N PRO A 179 -6.46 -18.51 -6.70
CA PRO A 179 -6.76 -17.58 -7.77
C PRO A 179 -8.17 -17.82 -8.33
N GLY A 180 -9.06 -16.82 -8.24
CA GLY A 180 -10.45 -16.91 -8.73
C GLY A 180 -11.41 -17.75 -7.87
N ASP A 181 -11.00 -18.24 -6.70
CA ASP A 181 -11.84 -19.00 -5.77
C ASP A 181 -11.72 -18.44 -4.35
N ILE A 182 -12.82 -18.47 -3.60
CA ILE A 182 -12.86 -18.09 -2.16
C ILE A 182 -12.24 -19.20 -1.29
N ARG A 183 -12.02 -20.40 -1.83
CA ARG A 183 -11.42 -21.51 -1.10
C ARG A 183 -9.95 -21.24 -0.85
N ARG A 184 -9.51 -21.49 0.38
CA ARG A 184 -8.11 -21.42 0.74
C ARG A 184 -7.43 -22.75 0.49
N HIS A 185 -6.21 -22.72 -0.02
CA HIS A 185 -5.37 -23.90 -0.18
C HIS A 185 -4.03 -23.68 0.53
N ARG A 186 -3.40 -24.79 0.93
CA ARG A 186 -2.09 -24.72 1.57
C ARG A 186 -1.02 -24.50 0.49
N ALA A 187 -0.36 -23.36 0.53
CA ALA A 187 0.64 -22.99 -0.47
C ALA A 187 1.95 -22.56 0.21
N ARG A 188 3.06 -22.80 -0.49
CA ARG A 188 4.35 -22.18 -0.13
C ARG A 188 4.23 -20.69 -0.37
N CYS A 189 4.64 -19.91 0.61
CA CYS A 189 4.61 -18.46 0.52
C CYS A 189 5.90 -17.85 1.07
N ILE A 190 6.17 -16.65 0.65
CA ILE A 190 7.09 -15.75 1.30
C ILE A 190 6.30 -14.96 2.32
N GLN A 191 6.87 -14.82 3.48
CA GLN A 191 6.31 -14.05 4.56
C GLN A 191 7.27 -12.94 4.93
N PHE A 192 6.79 -11.69 4.94
CA PHE A 192 7.48 -10.61 5.61
C PHE A 192 6.62 -10.01 6.70
N THR A 193 7.25 -9.60 7.77
CA THR A 193 6.60 -9.12 8.99
C THR A 193 7.20 -7.79 9.39
N VAL A 194 6.37 -6.82 9.68
CA VAL A 194 6.76 -5.54 10.29
C VAL A 194 6.18 -5.52 11.70
N THR A 195 7.06 -5.40 12.69
CA THR A 195 6.69 -5.32 14.11
C THR A 195 7.15 -4.00 14.68
N ASP A 196 6.27 -3.27 15.35
CA ASP A 196 6.59 -2.06 16.10
C ASP A 196 6.41 -2.26 17.60
N THR A 197 7.05 -1.42 18.39
CA THR A 197 6.92 -1.35 19.85
C THR A 197 6.02 -0.19 20.30
N GLY A 198 5.10 0.24 19.45
CA GLY A 198 4.23 1.38 19.67
C GLY A 198 3.08 1.11 20.64
N HIS A 199 2.13 2.04 20.66
CA HIS A 199 0.97 1.95 21.57
C HIS A 199 -0.01 0.82 21.26
N GLY A 200 0.11 0.18 20.07
CA GLY A 200 -0.81 -0.88 19.65
C GLY A 200 -2.26 -0.40 19.46
N MET A 201 -3.19 -1.36 19.35
CA MET A 201 -4.59 -1.11 19.05
C MET A 201 -5.50 -1.91 19.97
N ASP A 202 -6.65 -1.35 20.33
CA ASP A 202 -7.73 -2.05 21.00
C ASP A 202 -8.54 -2.93 20.04
N ALA A 203 -9.53 -3.64 20.56
CA ALA A 203 -10.35 -4.56 19.76
C ALA A 203 -11.26 -3.82 18.77
N GLU A 204 -11.77 -2.65 19.15
CA GLU A 204 -12.63 -1.82 18.31
C GLU A 204 -11.86 -1.29 17.11
N THR A 205 -10.71 -0.66 17.32
CA THR A 205 -9.82 -0.19 16.25
C THR A 205 -9.43 -1.33 15.29
N ARG A 206 -9.13 -2.53 15.85
CA ARG A 206 -8.78 -3.69 15.02
C ARG A 206 -9.93 -4.16 14.12
N SER A 207 -11.18 -4.02 14.51
CA SER A 207 -12.33 -4.44 13.69
C SER A 207 -12.49 -3.59 12.42
N HIS A 208 -12.03 -2.35 12.44
CA HIS A 208 -12.15 -1.38 11.33
C HIS A 208 -10.85 -1.15 10.53
N LEU A 209 -9.77 -1.89 10.83
CA LEU A 209 -8.42 -1.69 10.28
C LEU A 209 -8.33 -1.55 8.76
N PHE A 210 -9.19 -2.27 8.05
CA PHE A 210 -9.14 -2.37 6.60
C PHE A 210 -10.21 -1.53 5.91
N GLU A 211 -11.00 -0.80 6.69
CA GLU A 211 -12.00 0.12 6.15
C GLU A 211 -11.30 1.36 5.57
N PRO A 212 -11.56 1.71 4.32
CA PRO A 212 -11.03 2.94 3.73
C PRO A 212 -11.44 4.16 4.54
N PHE A 213 -10.51 5.10 4.72
CA PHE A 213 -10.69 6.35 5.47
C PHE A 213 -10.86 6.19 7.00
N PHE A 214 -10.85 4.97 7.54
CA PHE A 214 -10.85 4.78 8.98
C PHE A 214 -9.48 5.16 9.58
N THR A 215 -9.51 6.06 10.55
CA THR A 215 -8.29 6.51 11.25
C THR A 215 -8.63 6.93 12.68
N THR A 216 -7.79 6.54 13.61
CA THR A 216 -7.83 7.00 15.01
C THR A 216 -6.96 8.25 15.24
N LYS A 217 -6.25 8.71 14.19
CA LYS A 217 -5.38 9.89 14.26
C LYS A 217 -6.20 11.16 14.18
N SER A 218 -5.79 12.19 14.93
CA SER A 218 -6.43 13.52 14.90
C SER A 218 -6.45 14.08 13.46
N SER A 219 -7.47 14.89 13.16
CA SER A 219 -7.73 15.47 11.85
C SER A 219 -6.46 16.04 11.19
N GLY A 220 -6.13 15.54 9.98
CA GLY A 220 -5.00 15.97 9.18
C GLY A 220 -3.72 15.10 9.27
N ARG A 221 -3.59 14.19 10.24
CA ARG A 221 -2.37 13.37 10.40
C ARG A 221 -2.47 11.94 9.83
N GLY A 222 -3.60 11.55 9.29
CA GLY A 222 -3.79 10.25 8.64
C GLY A 222 -5.04 10.24 7.80
N ASN A 223 -4.94 9.71 6.57
CA ASN A 223 -6.06 9.62 5.64
C ASN A 223 -6.82 8.27 5.71
N GLY A 224 -6.43 7.35 6.61
CA GLY A 224 -7.09 6.04 6.77
C GLY A 224 -6.95 5.10 5.56
N LEU A 225 -6.06 5.40 4.60
CA LEU A 225 -5.91 4.60 3.38
C LEU A 225 -4.74 3.62 3.43
N GLY A 226 -3.76 3.82 4.32
CA GLY A 226 -2.51 3.05 4.32
C GLY A 226 -2.72 1.53 4.41
N LEU A 227 -3.45 1.07 5.42
CA LEU A 227 -3.65 -0.38 5.64
C LEU A 227 -4.70 -0.99 4.70
N ALA A 228 -5.71 -0.20 4.29
CA ALA A 228 -6.65 -0.58 3.24
C ALA A 228 -5.94 -0.82 1.90
N THR A 229 -4.98 0.05 1.52
CA THR A 229 -4.12 -0.11 0.35
C THR A 229 -3.27 -1.37 0.44
N VAL A 230 -2.61 -1.62 1.58
CA VAL A 230 -1.83 -2.84 1.80
C VAL A 230 -2.71 -4.08 1.61
N ASN A 231 -3.90 -4.10 2.21
CA ASN A 231 -4.84 -5.21 2.08
C ASN A 231 -5.28 -5.45 0.62
N THR A 232 -5.54 -4.37 -0.12
CA THR A 232 -5.92 -4.43 -1.54
C THR A 232 -4.78 -5.03 -2.38
N ILE A 233 -3.55 -4.52 -2.25
CA ILE A 233 -2.39 -5.02 -3.00
C ILE A 233 -2.15 -6.50 -2.68
N VAL A 234 -2.12 -6.88 -1.39
CA VAL A 234 -1.88 -8.26 -0.97
C VAL A 234 -2.95 -9.20 -1.54
N LYS A 235 -4.23 -8.81 -1.51
CA LYS A 235 -5.33 -9.61 -2.08
C LYS A 235 -5.23 -9.75 -3.59
N GLN A 236 -4.85 -8.70 -4.32
CA GLN A 236 -4.66 -8.75 -5.78
C GLN A 236 -3.61 -9.78 -6.20
N HIS A 237 -2.61 -10.02 -5.35
CA HIS A 237 -1.56 -11.02 -5.57
C HIS A 237 -1.87 -12.39 -4.92
N GLY A 238 -3.12 -12.66 -4.52
CA GLY A 238 -3.51 -13.93 -3.90
C GLY A 238 -2.84 -14.16 -2.54
N GLY A 239 -2.40 -13.09 -1.88
CA GLY A 239 -1.74 -13.13 -0.59
C GLY A 239 -2.70 -13.07 0.59
N LEU A 240 -2.14 -13.12 1.79
CA LEU A 240 -2.84 -12.99 3.07
C LEU A 240 -2.17 -11.91 3.93
N LEU A 241 -2.97 -11.04 4.50
CA LEU A 241 -2.56 -10.03 5.48
C LEU A 241 -3.09 -10.40 6.86
N GLN A 242 -2.22 -10.43 7.85
CA GLN A 242 -2.56 -10.69 9.25
C GLN A 242 -2.05 -9.56 10.13
N VAL A 243 -2.86 -9.14 11.10
CA VAL A 243 -2.51 -8.09 12.05
C VAL A 243 -2.76 -8.60 13.47
N GLU A 244 -1.70 -8.59 14.26
CA GLU A 244 -1.72 -8.87 15.68
C GLU A 244 -1.35 -7.58 16.41
N SER A 245 -2.22 -7.09 17.26
CA SER A 245 -1.99 -5.88 18.04
C SER A 245 -2.72 -5.94 19.37
N LYS A 246 -2.08 -5.40 20.37
CA LYS A 246 -2.66 -5.22 21.70
C LYS A 246 -2.26 -3.85 22.21
N GLN A 247 -3.20 -3.14 22.80
CA GLN A 247 -2.95 -1.82 23.40
C GLN A 247 -1.79 -1.89 24.40
N GLY A 248 -0.83 -0.99 24.26
CA GLY A 248 0.39 -0.92 25.07
C GLY A 248 1.49 -1.94 24.71
N SER A 249 1.30 -2.78 23.67
CA SER A 249 2.25 -3.85 23.33
C SER A 249 2.75 -3.80 21.87
N GLY A 250 2.41 -2.74 21.14
CA GLY A 250 2.78 -2.58 19.74
C GLY A 250 1.89 -3.36 18.76
N THR A 251 2.33 -3.39 17.51
CA THR A 251 1.62 -4.06 16.42
C THR A 251 2.58 -4.94 15.62
N ARG A 252 2.10 -6.10 15.21
CA ARG A 252 2.75 -7.00 14.26
C ARG A 252 1.86 -7.16 13.04
N VAL A 253 2.37 -6.76 11.88
CA VAL A 253 1.71 -6.95 10.59
C VAL A 253 2.48 -7.95 9.77
N THR A 254 1.83 -9.04 9.38
CA THR A 254 2.41 -10.13 8.61
C THR A 254 1.74 -10.19 7.23
N VAL A 255 2.55 -10.11 6.20
CA VAL A 255 2.14 -10.29 4.80
C VAL A 255 2.65 -11.63 4.32
N CYS A 256 1.78 -12.46 3.76
CA CYS A 256 2.12 -13.71 3.10
C CYS A 256 1.79 -13.60 1.61
N LEU A 257 2.76 -13.79 0.73
CA LEU A 257 2.59 -13.75 -0.72
C LEU A 257 2.92 -15.13 -1.32
N PRO A 258 2.18 -15.59 -2.35
CA PRO A 258 2.46 -16.86 -3.00
C PRO A 258 3.89 -16.89 -3.55
N ARG A 259 4.64 -17.94 -3.21
CA ARG A 259 5.98 -18.17 -3.77
C ARG A 259 5.85 -18.67 -5.20
N VAL A 260 6.59 -18.07 -6.11
CA VAL A 260 6.73 -18.55 -7.48
C VAL A 260 8.06 -19.25 -7.68
N ALA A 261 8.15 -20.10 -8.71
CA ALA A 261 9.41 -20.69 -9.10
C ALA A 261 10.31 -19.60 -9.68
N SER A 262 11.60 -19.65 -9.36
CA SER A 262 12.59 -18.82 -10.03
C SER A 262 12.71 -19.30 -11.46
N ASN A 263 12.08 -18.63 -12.42
CA ASN A 263 12.47 -18.78 -13.81
C ASN A 263 13.79 -18.02 -13.98
N ALA A 264 14.87 -18.70 -13.64
CA ALA A 264 16.21 -18.27 -14.03
C ALA A 264 16.29 -18.43 -15.56
N HIS A 265 15.74 -17.50 -16.32
CA HIS A 265 16.22 -17.27 -17.66
C HIS A 265 17.50 -16.44 -17.54
N HIS A 266 18.61 -17.18 -17.48
CA HIS A 266 19.89 -16.64 -17.88
C HIS A 266 19.77 -16.16 -19.34
N CYS A 267 19.95 -14.88 -19.55
CA CYS A 267 20.56 -14.31 -20.76
C CYS A 267 21.84 -13.64 -20.34
#